data_ceaa72f08dd56b04f5f3d1223f2f7371
#
_entry.id   ceaa72f08dd56b04f5f3d1223f2f7371
#
_cell.length_a   1.000
_cell.length_b   1.000
_cell.length_c   1.000
_cell.angle_alpha   90.00
_cell.angle_beta   90.00
_cell.angle_gamma   90.00
#
_symmetry.space_group_name_H-M   'P 1'
#
loop_
_entity.id
_entity.type
_entity.pdbx_description
1 polymer ?
#
loop_
_entity_poly.entity_id
_entity_poly.type
_entity_poly.pdbx_seq_one_letter_code
_entity_poly.pdbx_strand_id
1 'polypeptide(L)'
;MSKDTDTGKRTMDEIVERIVRAIHPHKIVLFGSRGRGKARSDSDIDILVIADSSEPRYRRSAPLYGALSDIRTPMDIVVYTPEEVAEWSQVRQAFVTTAIREGQVLYED
;
A
#
# COMPACT_ATOMS: atom_id res chain seq x y z
N MET A 1 23.64 14.08 7.94
CA MET A 1 22.44 13.25 7.97
C MET A 1 21.35 13.90 7.14
N SER A 2 20.76 13.14 6.25
CA SER A 2 19.72 13.68 5.37
C SER A 2 18.37 13.72 6.09
N LYS A 3 17.81 14.92 6.26
CA LYS A 3 16.48 15.07 6.84
C LYS A 3 15.41 14.44 5.95
N ASP A 4 15.64 14.45 4.64
CA ASP A 4 14.67 13.92 3.67
C ASP A 4 14.49 12.41 3.83
N THR A 5 15.57 11.68 4.06
CA THR A 5 15.52 10.23 4.27
C THR A 5 14.74 9.90 5.54
N ASP A 6 15.02 10.61 6.64
CA ASP A 6 14.33 10.40 7.91
C ASP A 6 12.85 10.74 7.77
N THR A 7 12.53 11.84 7.09
CA THR A 7 11.15 12.27 6.89
C THR A 7 10.38 11.23 6.07
N GLY A 8 10.98 10.73 4.99
CA GLY A 8 10.35 9.74 4.15
C GLY A 8 10.05 8.46 4.91
N LYS A 9 11.01 7.99 5.72
CA LYS A 9 10.83 6.79 6.53
C LYS A 9 9.74 6.96 7.56
N ARG A 10 9.72 8.11 8.26
CA ARG A 10 8.68 8.40 9.25
C ARG A 10 7.31 8.45 8.63
N THR A 11 7.20 9.03 7.44
CA THR A 11 5.93 9.10 6.72
C THR A 11 5.42 7.71 6.39
N MET A 12 6.30 6.83 5.87
CA MET A 12 5.90 5.47 5.54
C MET A 12 5.51 4.69 6.78
N ASP A 13 6.26 4.81 7.86
CA ASP A 13 5.95 4.12 9.12
C ASP A 13 4.59 4.57 9.65
N GLU A 14 4.29 5.85 9.56
CA GLU A 14 3.02 6.40 10.01
C GLU A 14 1.86 5.93 9.15
N ILE A 15 2.07 5.88 7.83
CA ILE A 15 1.05 5.36 6.91
C ILE A 15 0.72 3.92 7.27
N VAL A 16 1.73 3.09 7.44
CA VAL A 16 1.55 1.67 7.81
C VAL A 16 0.78 1.55 9.12
N GLU A 17 1.20 2.30 10.13
CA GLU A 17 0.55 2.25 11.45
C GLU A 17 -0.92 2.61 11.36
N ARG A 18 -1.25 3.66 10.62
CA ARG A 18 -2.64 4.10 10.48
C ARG A 18 -3.49 3.10 9.73
N ILE A 19 -2.95 2.47 8.68
CA ILE A 19 -3.66 1.44 7.94
C ILE A 19 -3.92 0.24 8.85
N VAL A 20 -2.91 -0.19 9.60
CA VAL A 20 -3.06 -1.32 10.52
C VAL A 20 -4.16 -1.06 11.55
N ARG A 21 -4.19 0.15 12.11
CA ARG A 21 -5.21 0.51 13.08
C ARG A 21 -6.60 0.56 12.47
N ALA A 22 -6.69 1.01 11.24
CA ALA A 22 -7.99 1.24 10.60
C ALA A 22 -8.68 -0.06 10.19
N ILE A 23 -7.95 -1.01 9.62
CA ILE A 23 -8.57 -2.19 9.02
C ILE A 23 -7.88 -3.52 9.34
N HIS A 24 -6.83 -3.51 10.13
CA HIS A 24 -6.09 -4.74 10.52
C HIS A 24 -5.79 -5.63 9.32
N PRO A 25 -4.97 -5.15 8.38
CA PRO A 25 -4.71 -5.89 7.14
C PRO A 25 -3.80 -7.09 7.38
N HIS A 26 -3.80 -8.00 6.40
CA HIS A 26 -2.87 -9.12 6.39
C HIS A 26 -1.50 -8.72 5.87
N LYS A 27 -1.47 -7.80 4.90
CA LYS A 27 -0.21 -7.40 4.27
C LYS A 27 -0.37 -5.99 3.67
N ILE A 28 0.73 -5.23 3.69
CA ILE A 28 0.82 -3.92 3.02
C ILE A 28 2.06 -3.95 2.15
N VAL A 29 1.92 -3.62 0.87
CA VAL A 29 3.00 -3.66 -0.12
C VAL A 29 3.15 -2.30 -0.78
N LEU A 30 4.37 -1.77 -0.78
CA LEU A 30 4.73 -0.57 -1.54
C LEU A 30 5.13 -1.01 -2.94
N PHE A 31 4.46 -0.50 -3.96
CA PHE A 31 4.75 -0.90 -5.33
C PHE A 31 5.01 0.34 -6.20
N GLY A 32 5.12 0.14 -7.51
CA GLY A 32 5.45 1.21 -8.43
C GLY A 32 6.92 1.63 -8.32
N SER A 33 7.22 2.87 -8.68
CA SER A 33 8.60 3.34 -8.71
C SER A 33 9.24 3.36 -7.33
N ARG A 34 8.50 3.69 -6.28
CA ARG A 34 9.04 3.69 -4.91
C ARG A 34 9.37 2.27 -4.44
N GLY A 35 8.55 1.29 -4.81
CA GLY A 35 8.80 -0.10 -4.46
C GLY A 35 10.06 -0.64 -5.11
N ARG A 36 10.45 -0.09 -6.26
CA ARG A 36 11.66 -0.49 -6.96
C ARG A 36 12.90 0.32 -6.55
N GLY A 37 12.74 1.27 -5.62
CA GLY A 37 13.85 2.10 -5.18
C GLY A 37 14.29 3.15 -6.18
N LYS A 38 13.45 3.45 -7.18
CA LYS A 38 13.77 4.41 -8.24
C LYS A 38 13.00 5.72 -8.12
N ALA A 39 12.22 5.88 -7.07
CA ALA A 39 11.34 7.01 -6.93
C ALA A 39 12.10 8.28 -6.56
N ARG A 40 11.60 9.40 -7.07
CA ARG A 40 11.99 10.71 -6.59
C ARG A 40 11.18 11.03 -5.34
N SER A 41 11.63 12.02 -4.57
CA SER A 41 10.94 12.40 -3.34
C SER A 41 9.52 12.92 -3.57
N ASP A 42 9.23 13.42 -4.77
CA ASP A 42 7.92 13.95 -5.15
C ASP A 42 7.02 12.94 -5.86
N SER A 43 7.48 11.68 -5.98
CA SER A 43 6.68 10.63 -6.61
C SER A 43 5.50 10.24 -5.73
N ASP A 44 4.39 9.85 -6.36
CA ASP A 44 3.23 9.31 -5.66
C ASP A 44 3.62 8.03 -4.92
N ILE A 45 2.94 7.80 -3.81
CA ILE A 45 3.10 6.56 -3.05
C ILE A 45 2.01 5.59 -3.52
N ASP A 46 2.42 4.44 -4.03
CA ASP A 46 1.49 3.41 -4.50
C ASP A 46 1.47 2.26 -3.49
N ILE A 47 0.32 2.03 -2.89
CA ILE A 47 0.17 1.06 -1.79
C ILE A 47 -0.89 0.04 -2.13
N LEU A 48 -0.52 -1.24 -2.00
CA LEU A 48 -1.44 -2.36 -2.08
C LEU A 48 -1.68 -2.87 -0.66
N VAL A 49 -2.93 -2.94 -0.25
CA VAL A 49 -3.32 -3.47 1.05
C VAL A 49 -4.09 -4.77 0.83
N ILE A 50 -3.72 -5.82 1.53
CA ILE A 50 -4.43 -7.08 1.49
C ILE A 50 -5.17 -7.23 2.81
N ALA A 51 -6.50 -7.19 2.75
CA ALA A 51 -7.35 -7.21 3.94
C ALA A 51 -8.70 -7.81 3.62
N ASP A 52 -9.32 -8.43 4.62
CA ASP A 52 -10.67 -8.95 4.49
C ASP A 52 -11.65 -7.79 4.32
N SER A 53 -12.63 -7.94 3.44
CA SER A 53 -13.63 -6.93 3.22
C SER A 53 -14.86 -7.53 2.56
N SER A 54 -16.04 -7.10 2.98
CA SER A 54 -17.29 -7.43 2.31
C SER A 54 -17.73 -6.34 1.34
N GLU A 55 -17.00 -5.23 1.28
CA GLU A 55 -17.32 -4.12 0.41
C GLU A 55 -16.79 -4.35 -1.01
N PRO A 56 -17.43 -3.78 -2.04
CA PRO A 56 -16.86 -3.79 -3.37
C PRO A 56 -15.53 -3.05 -3.37
N ARG A 57 -14.63 -3.46 -4.27
CA ARG A 57 -13.25 -2.96 -4.27
C ARG A 57 -13.16 -1.44 -4.32
N TYR A 58 -14.02 -0.79 -5.09
CA TYR A 58 -13.97 0.66 -5.25
C TYR A 58 -14.31 1.43 -3.96
N ARG A 59 -14.89 0.76 -2.96
CA ARG A 59 -15.24 1.39 -1.68
C ARG A 59 -14.26 1.08 -0.56
N ARG A 60 -13.41 0.09 -0.76
CA ARG A 60 -12.55 -0.42 0.33
C ARG A 60 -11.50 0.57 0.79
N SER A 61 -11.01 1.41 -0.12
CA SER A 61 -9.94 2.35 0.22
C SER A 61 -10.43 3.63 0.87
N ALA A 62 -11.74 3.92 0.80
CA ALA A 62 -12.26 5.18 1.34
C ALA A 62 -11.91 5.41 2.82
N PRO A 63 -12.07 4.43 3.72
CA PRO A 63 -11.67 4.63 5.12
C PRO A 63 -10.19 4.93 5.28
N LEU A 64 -9.34 4.38 4.40
CA LEU A 64 -7.91 4.60 4.47
C LEU A 64 -7.54 6.01 4.04
N TYR A 65 -8.18 6.52 2.99
CA TYR A 65 -7.96 7.91 2.59
C TYR A 65 -8.39 8.87 3.70
N GLY A 66 -9.48 8.56 4.39
CA GLY A 66 -9.91 9.34 5.54
C GLY A 66 -8.89 9.33 6.68
N ALA A 67 -8.37 8.14 6.99
CA ALA A 67 -7.39 7.99 8.07
C ALA A 67 -6.06 8.68 7.76
N LEU A 68 -5.75 8.88 6.48
CA LEU A 68 -4.48 9.45 6.03
C LEU A 68 -4.63 10.88 5.50
N SER A 69 -5.77 11.51 5.73
CA SER A 69 -6.11 12.80 5.11
C SER A 69 -5.18 13.95 5.48
N ASP A 70 -4.49 13.86 6.62
CA ASP A 70 -3.55 14.89 7.04
C ASP A 70 -2.14 14.67 6.47
N ILE A 71 -1.90 13.57 5.81
CA ILE A 71 -0.63 13.31 5.14
C ILE A 71 -0.72 13.88 3.74
N ARG A 72 0.16 14.85 3.44
CA ARG A 72 0.05 15.62 2.21
C ARG A 72 0.66 14.95 0.98
N THR A 73 1.42 13.90 1.17
CA THR A 73 2.03 13.19 0.04
C THR A 73 0.94 12.51 -0.79
N PRO A 74 0.89 12.73 -2.10
CA PRO A 74 -0.09 12.02 -2.94
C PRO A 74 0.12 10.51 -2.84
N MET A 75 -0.98 9.78 -2.73
CA MET A 75 -0.89 8.33 -2.63
C MET A 75 -2.08 7.68 -3.33
N ASP A 76 -1.83 6.48 -3.83
CA ASP A 76 -2.82 5.66 -4.50
C ASP A 76 -2.92 4.36 -3.72
N ILE A 77 -4.08 4.10 -3.14
CA ILE A 77 -4.27 2.95 -2.26
C ILE A 77 -5.31 2.02 -2.87
N VAL A 78 -4.93 0.77 -3.08
CA VAL A 78 -5.85 -0.27 -3.55
C VAL A 78 -5.91 -1.37 -2.50
N VAL A 79 -7.10 -1.92 -2.31
CA VAL A 79 -7.34 -2.97 -1.31
C VAL A 79 -7.87 -4.22 -2.02
N TYR A 80 -7.18 -5.34 -1.82
CA TYR A 80 -7.59 -6.64 -2.33
C TYR A 80 -7.80 -7.59 -1.15
N THR A 81 -8.74 -8.51 -1.28
CA THR A 81 -8.92 -9.55 -0.27
C THR A 81 -7.94 -10.70 -0.53
N PRO A 82 -7.63 -11.52 0.51
CA PRO A 82 -6.79 -12.70 0.29
C PRO A 82 -7.34 -13.64 -0.78
N GLU A 83 -8.65 -13.76 -0.86
CA GLU A 83 -9.29 -14.62 -1.87
C GLU A 83 -9.03 -14.09 -3.28
N GLU A 84 -9.09 -12.77 -3.46
CA GLU A 84 -8.79 -12.16 -4.76
C GLU A 84 -7.34 -12.34 -5.13
N VAL A 85 -6.43 -12.21 -4.17
CA VAL A 85 -5.01 -12.42 -4.43
C VAL A 85 -4.77 -13.86 -4.88
N ALA A 86 -5.39 -14.83 -4.21
CA ALA A 86 -5.26 -16.24 -4.58
C ALA A 86 -5.83 -16.50 -5.97
N GLU A 87 -6.97 -15.90 -6.28
CA GLU A 87 -7.60 -16.05 -7.60
C GLU A 87 -6.70 -15.53 -8.72
N TRP A 88 -6.06 -14.37 -8.52
CA TRP A 88 -5.20 -13.77 -9.53
C TRP A 88 -3.78 -14.33 -9.55
N SER A 89 -3.40 -15.16 -8.57
CA SER A 89 -2.04 -15.68 -8.45
C SER A 89 -1.61 -16.51 -9.66
N GLN A 90 -2.57 -17.07 -10.38
CA GLN A 90 -2.30 -17.85 -11.60
C GLN A 90 -2.09 -16.96 -12.83
N VAL A 91 -2.38 -15.68 -12.73
CA VAL A 91 -2.23 -14.74 -13.85
C VAL A 91 -1.01 -13.89 -13.59
N ARG A 92 0.09 -14.24 -14.24
CA ARG A 92 1.39 -13.62 -13.98
C ARG A 92 1.41 -12.11 -14.26
N GLN A 93 0.68 -11.66 -15.28
CA GLN A 93 0.63 -10.26 -15.66
C GLN A 93 -0.45 -9.46 -14.95
N ALA A 94 -1.22 -10.09 -14.06
CA ALA A 94 -2.22 -9.35 -13.30
C ALA A 94 -1.55 -8.29 -12.43
N PHE A 95 -2.20 -7.15 -12.30
CA PHE A 95 -1.69 -6.03 -11.51
C PHE A 95 -1.31 -6.45 -10.10
N VAL A 96 -2.21 -7.16 -9.41
CA VAL A 96 -1.97 -7.52 -8.00
C VAL A 96 -0.81 -8.52 -7.89
N THR A 97 -0.71 -9.47 -8.81
CA THR A 97 0.37 -10.45 -8.81
C THR A 97 1.72 -9.77 -9.05
N THR A 98 1.76 -8.84 -10.00
CA THR A 98 2.97 -8.08 -10.30
C THR A 98 3.37 -7.19 -9.12
N ALA A 99 2.41 -6.52 -8.51
CA ALA A 99 2.68 -5.64 -7.37
C ALA A 99 3.29 -6.41 -6.20
N ILE A 100 2.76 -7.59 -5.89
CA ILE A 100 3.29 -8.42 -4.81
C ILE A 100 4.68 -8.93 -5.15
N ARG A 101 4.90 -9.38 -6.38
CA ARG A 101 6.19 -9.94 -6.78
C ARG A 101 7.29 -8.90 -6.81
N GLU A 102 7.00 -7.70 -7.30
CA GLU A 102 8.00 -6.67 -7.52
C GLU A 102 8.03 -5.59 -6.44
N GLY A 103 7.00 -5.55 -5.59
CA GLY A 103 6.90 -4.53 -4.55
C GLY A 103 7.71 -4.85 -3.31
N GLN A 104 7.72 -3.89 -2.39
CA GLN A 104 8.37 -4.03 -1.10
C GLN A 104 7.31 -4.24 -0.03
N VAL A 105 7.42 -5.33 0.74
CA VAL A 105 6.49 -5.59 1.85
C VAL A 105 6.80 -4.63 2.98
N LEU A 106 5.81 -3.82 3.36
CA LEU A 106 5.93 -2.88 4.46
C LEU A 106 5.39 -3.46 5.77
N TYR A 107 4.44 -4.37 5.68
CA TYR A 107 3.81 -4.98 6.84
C TYR A 107 3.26 -6.35 6.45
N GLU A 108 3.36 -7.30 7.37
CA GLU A 108 2.81 -8.64 7.19
C GLU A 108 2.54 -9.21 8.57
N ASP A 109 1.28 -9.61 8.82
CA ASP A 109 0.93 -10.19 10.11
C ASP A 109 1.32 -11.66 10.24
#